data_0fb36cdcb4ff242c4fc36a643cb5ffa9
#
_entry.id   0fb36cdcb4ff242c4fc36a643cb5ffa9
#
_cell.length_a   1.000
_cell.length_b   1.000
_cell.length_c   1.000
_cell.angle_alpha   90.00
_cell.angle_beta   90.00
_cell.angle_gamma   90.00
#
_symmetry.space_group_name_H-M   'P 1'
#
loop_
_entity.id
_entity.type
_entity.pdbx_description
1 polymer ?
#
loop_
_entity_poly.entity_id
_entity_poly.type
_entity_poly.pdbx_seq_one_letter_code
_entity_poly.pdbx_strand_id
1 'polypeptide(L)'
;MMKRTLAALAVCGLLTTATVWAAEKADIKWEDIKCVMAPNKAANPEKSSEYKDGKVYFCCGGCKGKFDKDKDKFALRANHQLVSTKQYKQKACPLSGGDVNPDKMVKVGGVEVGFCCGNCQGKVAKAEGDDQLKLVFGADAFKKGFDKVKKED
;
A
#
# COMPACT_ATOMS: atom_id res chain seq x y z
N MET A 1 -2.83 -79.24 4.19
CA MET A 1 -3.75 -78.10 4.32
C MET A 1 -2.91 -76.83 4.17
N MET A 2 -3.04 -76.23 3.00
CA MET A 2 -2.18 -75.12 2.58
C MET A 2 -2.75 -73.80 3.02
N LYS A 3 -1.99 -73.00 3.74
CA LYS A 3 -2.31 -71.59 4.07
C LYS A 3 -1.53 -70.71 3.11
N ARG A 4 -2.22 -70.05 2.19
CA ARG A 4 -1.71 -69.03 1.29
C ARG A 4 -1.74 -67.68 2.02
N THR A 5 -0.58 -67.12 2.30
CA THR A 5 -0.44 -65.75 2.78
C THR A 5 -0.32 -64.82 1.57
N LEU A 6 -1.28 -63.92 1.43
CA LEU A 6 -1.24 -62.81 0.48
C LEU A 6 -0.49 -61.65 1.06
N ALA A 7 0.64 -61.30 0.44
CA ALA A 7 1.37 -60.09 0.75
C ALA A 7 0.69 -58.88 0.04
N ALA A 8 0.19 -57.95 0.84
CA ALA A 8 -0.33 -56.69 0.38
C ALA A 8 0.83 -55.67 0.20
N LEU A 9 1.15 -55.33 -1.02
CA LEU A 9 2.05 -54.24 -1.34
C LEU A 9 1.36 -52.89 -1.10
N ALA A 10 1.74 -52.19 -0.04
CA ALA A 10 1.33 -50.84 0.20
C ALA A 10 2.16 -49.90 -0.69
N VAL A 11 1.55 -49.36 -1.76
CA VAL A 11 2.08 -48.29 -2.56
C VAL A 11 1.91 -47.00 -1.78
N CYS A 12 2.95 -46.52 -1.13
CA CYS A 12 3.02 -45.16 -0.58
C CYS A 12 3.07 -44.13 -1.71
N GLY A 13 1.91 -43.63 -2.12
CA GLY A 13 1.80 -42.47 -2.99
C GLY A 13 2.27 -41.23 -2.23
N LEU A 14 3.43 -40.72 -2.56
CA LEU A 14 3.90 -39.39 -2.18
C LEU A 14 3.01 -38.34 -2.89
N LEU A 15 1.96 -37.90 -2.21
CA LEU A 15 1.22 -36.69 -2.55
C LEU A 15 2.12 -35.49 -2.22
N THR A 16 2.91 -35.05 -3.20
CA THR A 16 3.52 -33.73 -3.14
C THR A 16 2.42 -32.69 -3.30
N THR A 17 1.91 -32.21 -2.17
CA THR A 17 1.08 -31.01 -2.15
C THR A 17 1.98 -29.83 -2.53
N ALA A 18 1.96 -29.48 -3.79
CA ALA A 18 2.43 -28.20 -4.26
C ALA A 18 1.54 -27.15 -3.59
N THR A 19 1.97 -26.59 -2.47
CA THR A 19 1.39 -25.39 -1.90
C THR A 19 1.67 -24.27 -2.87
N VAL A 20 0.69 -24.00 -3.73
CA VAL A 20 0.66 -22.80 -4.56
C VAL A 20 0.55 -21.63 -3.59
N TRP A 21 1.68 -21.02 -3.28
CA TRP A 21 1.71 -19.71 -2.67
C TRP A 21 1.17 -18.73 -3.72
N ALA A 22 -0.13 -18.58 -3.73
CA ALA A 22 -0.75 -17.43 -4.36
C ALA A 22 -0.23 -16.22 -3.61
N ALA A 23 0.72 -15.51 -4.21
CA ALA A 23 1.09 -14.17 -3.77
C ALA A 23 -0.22 -13.39 -3.71
N GLU A 24 -0.63 -13.07 -2.49
CA GLU A 24 -1.85 -12.32 -2.19
C GLU A 24 -1.68 -10.95 -2.85
N LYS A 25 -2.17 -10.83 -4.08
CA LYS A 25 -2.37 -9.53 -4.72
C LYS A 25 -3.36 -8.82 -3.83
N ALA A 26 -2.84 -7.92 -2.98
CA ALA A 26 -3.66 -7.08 -2.15
C ALA A 26 -4.76 -6.50 -3.02
N ASP A 27 -6.01 -6.88 -2.71
CA ASP A 27 -7.19 -6.54 -3.50
C ASP A 27 -7.37 -5.01 -3.47
N ILE A 28 -6.87 -4.34 -4.51
CA ILE A 28 -6.96 -2.89 -4.66
C ILE A 28 -8.31 -2.58 -5.27
N LYS A 29 -9.19 -1.96 -4.50
CA LYS A 29 -10.45 -1.43 -5.01
C LYS A 29 -10.16 -0.14 -5.78
N TRP A 30 -10.10 -0.25 -7.09
CA TRP A 30 -9.74 0.87 -7.98
C TRP A 30 -10.71 2.06 -7.92
N GLU A 31 -11.97 1.82 -7.58
CA GLU A 31 -12.96 2.89 -7.34
C GLU A 31 -12.58 3.80 -6.16
N ASP A 32 -11.85 3.26 -5.17
CA ASP A 32 -11.39 4.02 -4.01
C ASP A 32 -10.06 4.75 -4.27
N ILE A 33 -9.29 4.31 -5.27
CA ILE A 33 -8.04 4.96 -5.64
C ILE A 33 -8.33 6.20 -6.47
N LYS A 34 -7.98 7.36 -5.94
CA LYS A 34 -8.22 8.64 -6.59
C LYS A 34 -7.04 9.04 -7.49
N CYS A 35 -7.37 9.67 -8.61
CA CYS A 35 -6.39 10.23 -9.53
C CYS A 35 -5.51 11.28 -8.82
N VAL A 36 -4.19 11.20 -8.98
CA VAL A 36 -3.24 12.14 -8.36
C VAL A 36 -3.56 13.60 -8.72
N MET A 37 -4.04 13.84 -9.95
CA MET A 37 -4.35 15.17 -10.47
C MET A 37 -5.79 15.63 -10.21
N ALA A 38 -6.72 14.69 -10.10
CA ALA A 38 -8.15 14.94 -9.96
C ALA A 38 -8.72 14.06 -8.84
N PRO A 39 -8.63 14.50 -7.57
CA PRO A 39 -8.96 13.67 -6.40
C PRO A 39 -10.46 13.30 -6.30
N ASN A 40 -11.29 13.93 -7.10
CA ASN A 40 -12.72 13.62 -7.22
C ASN A 40 -13.02 12.51 -8.25
N LYS A 41 -11.99 12.04 -9.00
CA LYS A 41 -12.14 10.99 -10.02
C LYS A 41 -11.36 9.74 -9.63
N ALA A 42 -11.93 8.57 -9.89
CA ALA A 42 -11.21 7.31 -9.74
C ALA A 42 -10.03 7.24 -10.72
N ALA A 43 -8.96 6.59 -10.29
CA ALA A 43 -7.82 6.32 -11.15
C ALA A 43 -8.09 5.11 -12.05
N ASN A 44 -7.52 5.14 -13.25
CA ASN A 44 -7.54 4.00 -14.18
C ASN A 44 -6.21 3.25 -14.06
N PRO A 45 -6.20 1.94 -13.79
CA PRO A 45 -4.99 1.15 -13.63
C PRO A 45 -4.09 1.12 -14.87
N GLU A 46 -4.67 1.36 -16.06
CA GLU A 46 -3.92 1.40 -17.33
C GLU A 46 -3.18 2.73 -17.55
N LYS A 47 -3.54 3.78 -16.83
CA LYS A 47 -2.97 5.13 -16.97
C LYS A 47 -2.03 5.43 -15.81
N SER A 48 -0.80 4.95 -15.90
CA SER A 48 0.19 5.08 -14.82
C SER A 48 1.49 5.77 -15.27
N SER A 49 2.22 6.32 -14.31
CA SER A 49 3.60 6.80 -14.46
C SER A 49 4.46 6.27 -13.34
N GLU A 50 5.73 6.10 -13.62
CA GLU A 50 6.73 5.77 -12.61
C GLU A 50 6.98 6.95 -11.68
N TYR A 51 6.94 6.71 -10.38
CA TYR A 51 7.22 7.69 -9.35
C TYR A 51 7.89 7.03 -8.15
N LYS A 52 9.07 7.54 -7.76
CA LYS A 52 9.95 6.86 -6.81
C LYS A 52 10.17 5.40 -7.26
N ASP A 53 10.06 4.45 -6.36
CA ASP A 53 10.20 3.02 -6.68
C ASP A 53 8.86 2.31 -6.92
N GLY A 54 7.83 3.05 -7.33
CA GLY A 54 6.49 2.55 -7.55
C GLY A 54 5.80 3.20 -8.74
N LYS A 55 4.48 3.00 -8.83
CA LYS A 55 3.63 3.57 -9.89
C LYS A 55 2.50 4.39 -9.30
N VAL A 56 2.20 5.50 -9.94
CA VAL A 56 1.03 6.32 -9.63
C VAL A 56 0.07 6.35 -10.82
N TYR A 57 -1.21 6.47 -10.51
CA TYR A 57 -2.29 6.22 -11.46
C TYR A 57 -3.17 7.44 -11.66
N PHE A 58 -3.72 7.57 -12.87
CA PHE A 58 -4.45 8.75 -13.32
C PHE A 58 -5.79 8.35 -13.95
N CYS A 59 -6.76 9.24 -13.93
CA CYS A 59 -8.05 9.02 -14.60
C CYS A 59 -7.94 9.05 -16.13
N CYS A 60 -6.94 9.75 -16.69
CA CYS A 60 -6.77 9.91 -18.14
C CYS A 60 -5.32 10.24 -18.53
N GLY A 61 -5.01 10.14 -19.83
CA GLY A 61 -3.69 10.44 -20.38
C GLY A 61 -3.25 11.90 -20.21
N GLY A 62 -4.19 12.84 -20.21
CA GLY A 62 -3.89 14.26 -19.97
C GLY A 62 -3.38 14.53 -18.54
N CYS A 63 -3.95 13.86 -17.54
CA CYS A 63 -3.47 13.92 -16.16
C CYS A 63 -2.07 13.31 -16.05
N LYS A 64 -1.84 12.15 -16.66
CA LYS A 64 -0.52 11.53 -16.74
C LYS A 64 0.52 12.48 -17.34
N GLY A 65 0.24 13.05 -18.50
CA GLY A 65 1.19 13.93 -19.17
C GLY A 65 1.53 15.22 -18.42
N LYS A 66 0.58 15.76 -17.63
CA LYS A 66 0.84 16.90 -16.74
C LYS A 66 1.71 16.49 -15.54
N PHE A 67 1.48 15.32 -14.96
CA PHE A 67 2.30 14.80 -13.88
C PHE A 67 3.74 14.54 -14.32
N ASP A 68 3.94 13.95 -15.51
CA ASP A 68 5.27 13.62 -16.03
C ASP A 68 6.14 14.88 -16.27
N LYS A 69 5.49 16.05 -16.50
CA LYS A 69 6.18 17.33 -16.68
C LYS A 69 6.67 17.96 -15.36
N ASP A 70 5.94 17.71 -14.26
CA ASP A 70 6.26 18.33 -12.96
C ASP A 70 5.78 17.41 -11.83
N LYS A 71 6.59 16.39 -11.54
CA LYS A 71 6.27 15.38 -10.52
C LYS A 71 6.27 15.95 -9.11
N ASP A 72 7.13 16.93 -8.84
CA ASP A 72 7.32 17.49 -7.50
C ASP A 72 6.10 18.27 -7.03
N LYS A 73 5.46 18.99 -7.94
CA LYS A 73 4.21 19.71 -7.65
C LYS A 73 3.09 18.80 -7.13
N PHE A 74 3.09 17.55 -7.56
CA PHE A 74 2.05 16.57 -7.21
C PHE A 74 2.54 15.50 -6.24
N ALA A 75 3.76 15.66 -5.70
CA ALA A 75 4.41 14.70 -4.82
C ALA A 75 3.55 14.30 -3.61
N LEU A 76 2.81 15.24 -3.02
CA LEU A 76 1.93 15.00 -1.88
C LEU A 76 0.89 13.92 -2.17
N ARG A 77 0.14 14.08 -3.25
CA ARG A 77 -0.91 13.14 -3.66
C ARG A 77 -0.35 11.85 -4.26
N ALA A 78 0.81 11.94 -4.90
CA ALA A 78 1.53 10.78 -5.38
C ALA A 78 2.02 9.89 -4.22
N ASN A 79 2.60 10.47 -3.17
CA ASN A 79 2.98 9.75 -1.96
C ASN A 79 1.78 9.08 -1.27
N HIS A 80 0.67 9.82 -1.12
CA HIS A 80 -0.57 9.26 -0.60
C HIS A 80 -1.05 8.06 -1.42
N GLN A 81 -1.04 8.17 -2.76
CA GLN A 81 -1.51 7.09 -3.63
C GLN A 81 -0.59 5.86 -3.56
N LEU A 82 0.73 6.01 -3.40
CA LEU A 82 1.65 4.89 -3.20
C LEU A 82 1.27 4.05 -1.96
N VAL A 83 0.81 4.69 -0.89
CA VAL A 83 0.32 3.99 0.31
C VAL A 83 -1.07 3.40 0.09
N SER A 84 -1.98 4.15 -0.52
CA SER A 84 -3.35 3.69 -0.84
C SER A 84 -3.35 2.46 -1.75
N THR A 85 -2.35 2.34 -2.63
CA THR A 85 -2.16 1.18 -3.52
C THR A 85 -1.26 0.11 -2.93
N LYS A 86 -0.98 0.17 -1.62
CA LYS A 86 -0.18 -0.81 -0.87
C LYS A 86 1.24 -1.05 -1.42
N GLN A 87 1.76 -0.12 -2.21
CA GLN A 87 3.14 -0.16 -2.71
C GLN A 87 4.15 0.31 -1.65
N TYR A 88 3.68 1.13 -0.71
CA TYR A 88 4.40 1.56 0.47
C TYR A 88 3.58 1.20 1.72
N LYS A 89 4.27 0.83 2.78
CA LYS A 89 3.70 0.53 4.10
C LYS A 89 4.26 1.48 5.16
N GLN A 90 3.46 1.74 6.18
CA GLN A 90 3.94 2.51 7.32
C GLN A 90 4.98 1.71 8.09
N LYS A 91 6.09 2.37 8.46
CA LYS A 91 7.16 1.84 9.32
C LYS A 91 7.25 2.57 10.66
N ALA A 92 6.89 3.84 10.69
CA ALA A 92 7.03 4.70 11.86
C ALA A 92 6.00 5.84 11.83
N CYS A 93 5.92 6.60 12.92
CA CYS A 93 5.11 7.80 12.99
C CYS A 93 5.62 8.85 11.99
N PRO A 94 4.79 9.34 11.05
CA PRO A 94 5.25 10.29 10.01
C PRO A 94 5.67 11.66 10.57
N LEU A 95 5.21 12.03 11.78
CA LEU A 95 5.57 13.29 12.39
C LEU A 95 6.89 13.22 13.14
N SER A 96 7.05 12.20 13.98
CA SER A 96 8.22 12.09 14.88
C SER A 96 9.28 11.08 14.40
N GLY A 97 8.89 10.08 13.62
CA GLY A 97 9.75 8.95 13.29
C GLY A 97 9.83 7.87 14.37
N GLY A 98 9.08 8.01 15.47
CA GLY A 98 9.03 7.02 16.55
C GLY A 98 8.10 5.84 16.23
N ASP A 99 8.13 4.81 17.08
CA ASP A 99 7.31 3.61 16.93
C ASP A 99 5.83 3.93 16.92
N VAL A 100 5.09 3.21 16.09
CA VAL A 100 3.65 3.38 15.96
C VAL A 100 2.94 2.69 17.13
N ASN A 101 2.05 3.44 17.80
CA ASN A 101 1.12 2.90 18.77
C ASN A 101 -0.19 2.50 18.07
N PRO A 102 -0.61 1.23 18.12
CA PRO A 102 -1.81 0.75 17.43
C PRO A 102 -3.11 1.41 17.91
N ASP A 103 -3.13 1.97 19.14
CA ASP A 103 -4.29 2.69 19.68
C ASP A 103 -4.38 4.13 19.19
N LYS A 104 -3.39 4.62 18.46
CA LYS A 104 -3.30 6.01 17.99
C LYS A 104 -3.38 6.10 16.48
N MET A 105 -4.54 5.73 15.93
CA MET A 105 -4.82 5.72 14.48
C MET A 105 -5.68 6.92 14.07
N VAL A 106 -5.45 7.40 12.84
CA VAL A 106 -6.31 8.39 12.16
C VAL A 106 -6.46 7.99 10.70
N LYS A 107 -7.67 8.09 10.17
CA LYS A 107 -7.92 7.87 8.75
C LYS A 107 -7.61 9.15 7.96
N VAL A 108 -6.61 9.09 7.09
CA VAL A 108 -6.12 10.22 6.29
C VAL A 108 -6.27 9.91 4.80
N GLY A 109 -7.16 10.61 4.13
CA GLY A 109 -7.43 10.38 2.71
C GLY A 109 -7.87 8.93 2.39
N GLY A 110 -8.55 8.26 3.33
CA GLY A 110 -8.96 6.86 3.19
C GLY A 110 -7.94 5.83 3.68
N VAL A 111 -6.73 6.24 4.05
CA VAL A 111 -5.65 5.38 4.57
C VAL A 111 -5.62 5.46 6.10
N GLU A 112 -5.57 4.31 6.79
CA GLU A 112 -5.33 4.25 8.23
C GLU A 112 -3.85 4.51 8.51
N VAL A 113 -3.58 5.52 9.34
CA VAL A 113 -2.22 5.95 9.69
C VAL A 113 -2.06 5.96 11.20
N GLY A 114 -1.02 5.29 11.69
CA GLY A 114 -0.70 5.20 13.11
C GLY A 114 0.30 6.27 13.56
N PHE A 115 0.21 6.65 14.83
CA PHE A 115 1.06 7.66 15.45
C PHE A 115 1.68 7.14 16.74
N CYS A 116 2.83 7.67 17.12
CA CYS A 116 3.52 7.26 18.34
C CYS A 116 2.79 7.69 19.63
N CYS A 117 2.03 8.78 19.59
CA CYS A 117 1.39 9.36 20.77
C CYS A 117 0.15 10.20 20.42
N GLY A 118 -0.63 10.54 21.44
CA GLY A 118 -1.83 11.38 21.31
C GLY A 118 -1.58 12.80 20.76
N ASN A 119 -0.40 13.36 20.98
CA ASN A 119 -0.06 14.68 20.43
C ASN A 119 0.08 14.63 18.90
N CYS A 120 0.77 13.63 18.38
CA CYS A 120 0.91 13.44 16.94
C CYS A 120 -0.45 13.10 16.30
N GLN A 121 -1.20 12.19 16.92
CA GLN A 121 -2.55 11.84 16.51
C GLN A 121 -3.48 13.07 16.48
N GLY A 122 -3.53 13.82 17.58
CA GLY A 122 -4.40 14.99 17.70
C GLY A 122 -4.07 16.12 16.74
N LYS A 123 -2.77 16.30 16.40
CA LYS A 123 -2.36 17.27 15.40
C LYS A 123 -2.90 16.94 14.01
N VAL A 124 -2.88 15.68 13.64
CA VAL A 124 -3.38 15.21 12.33
C VAL A 124 -4.91 15.12 12.32
N ALA A 125 -5.53 14.70 13.41
CA ALA A 125 -7.00 14.63 13.53
C ALA A 125 -7.69 15.98 13.46
N LYS A 126 -7.01 17.07 13.86
CA LYS A 126 -7.54 18.45 13.78
C LYS A 126 -7.35 19.09 12.41
N ALA A 127 -6.47 18.54 11.58
CA ALA A 127 -6.24 19.04 10.24
C ALA A 127 -7.21 18.39 9.25
N GLU A 128 -7.55 19.09 8.18
CA GLU A 128 -8.49 18.62 7.15
C GLU A 128 -7.90 18.76 5.74
N GLY A 129 -8.43 18.00 4.80
CA GLY A 129 -8.10 18.10 3.38
C GLY A 129 -6.61 17.98 3.07
N ASP A 130 -6.10 18.92 2.28
CA ASP A 130 -4.68 18.89 1.85
C ASP A 130 -3.70 19.17 3.00
N ASP A 131 -4.11 19.89 4.05
CA ASP A 131 -3.26 20.13 5.22
C ASP A 131 -3.04 18.84 6.03
N GLN A 132 -4.09 18.04 6.19
CA GLN A 132 -3.98 16.72 6.80
C GLN A 132 -3.08 15.79 5.98
N LEU A 133 -3.27 15.76 4.66
CA LEU A 133 -2.40 15.00 3.76
C LEU A 133 -0.94 15.45 3.85
N LYS A 134 -0.68 16.77 3.91
CA LYS A 134 0.67 17.35 4.02
C LYS A 134 1.41 16.94 5.28
N LEU A 135 0.70 16.87 6.42
CA LEU A 135 1.28 16.43 7.68
C LEU A 135 1.77 14.97 7.63
N VAL A 136 1.13 14.13 6.82
CA VAL A 136 1.39 12.68 6.79
C VAL A 136 2.19 12.24 5.55
N PHE A 137 1.85 12.77 4.38
CA PHE A 137 2.41 12.36 3.08
C PHE A 137 3.31 13.42 2.45
N GLY A 138 3.56 14.55 3.12
CA GLY A 138 4.58 15.52 2.72
C GLY A 138 5.96 14.85 2.63
N ALA A 139 6.89 15.41 1.87
CA ALA A 139 8.16 14.77 1.53
C ALA A 139 8.92 14.22 2.77
N ASP A 140 9.07 15.05 3.81
CA ASP A 140 9.79 14.66 5.03
C ASP A 140 9.01 13.62 5.86
N ALA A 141 7.70 13.82 6.01
CA ALA A 141 6.83 12.90 6.74
C ALA A 141 6.77 11.54 6.05
N PHE A 142 6.68 11.53 4.74
CA PHE A 142 6.67 10.31 3.95
C PHE A 142 7.98 9.52 4.09
N LYS A 143 9.13 10.20 4.01
CA LYS A 143 10.44 9.58 4.19
C LYS A 143 10.63 8.97 5.59
N LYS A 144 10.11 9.64 6.62
CA LYS A 144 10.18 9.15 8.01
C LYS A 144 9.23 7.97 8.25
N GLY A 145 8.00 8.09 7.77
CA GLY A 145 6.90 7.22 8.15
C GLY A 145 6.67 6.00 7.28
N PHE A 146 7.18 5.98 6.06
CA PHE A 146 6.82 4.95 5.08
C PHE A 146 8.01 4.38 4.33
N ASP A 147 7.96 3.08 4.06
CA ASP A 147 8.92 2.36 3.24
C ASP A 147 8.22 1.56 2.13
N LYS A 148 8.95 1.36 1.05
CA LYS A 148 8.52 0.48 -0.03
C LYS A 148 8.28 -0.94 0.49
N VAL A 149 7.18 -1.53 0.09
CA VAL A 149 6.92 -2.95 0.31
C VAL A 149 7.91 -3.75 -0.54
N LYS A 150 8.80 -4.49 0.10
CA LYS A 150 9.69 -5.43 -0.60
C LYS A 150 8.80 -6.52 -1.19
N LYS A 151 8.93 -6.77 -2.49
CA LYS A 151 8.44 -8.03 -3.06
C LYS A 151 9.41 -9.09 -2.55
N GLU A 152 8.90 -10.03 -1.80
CA GLU A 152 9.63 -11.28 -1.58
C GLU A 152 9.56 -12.04 -2.91
N ASP A 153 10.74 -12.26 -3.52
CA ASP A 153 10.92 -13.05 -4.72
C ASP A 153 10.75 -14.55 -4.41
#